data_66c93af424e20f562e46bf0c9d1154f8
#
_entry.id   66c93af424e20f562e46bf0c9d1154f8
#
_cell.length_a   1.000
_cell.length_b   1.000
_cell.length_c   1.000
_cell.angle_alpha   90.00
_cell.angle_beta   90.00
_cell.angle_gamma   90.00
#
_symmetry.space_group_name_H-M   'P 1'
#
loop_
_entity.id
_entity.type
_entity.pdbx_description
1 polymer ?
#
loop_
_entity_poly.entity_id
_entity_poly.type
_entity_poly.pdbx_seq_one_letter_code
_entity_poly.pdbx_strand_id
1 'polypeptide(L)'
;MANYRENYLKPFEIAVKKGGANAIMSAFNSVGGVWAGANYAQNVQILRNEWGFRGTVITDWSDGSGNMNCQMGIRAGNDMWLNPNDGHNSSKLDMSNPTNVYCAKIAAKNIVYTFANTYAYADQKGNAKDSADVTAGASVSKVYWIFVGIDAFFAIGLGVWAFFVFWNPKKKIVE
;
A
#
# COMPACT_ATOMS: atom_id res chain seq x y z
N MET A 1 -27.57 0.47 16.10
CA MET A 1 -26.75 1.07 15.02
C MET A 1 -26.52 2.57 15.23
N ALA A 2 -27.52 3.40 15.57
CA ALA A 2 -27.32 4.83 15.81
C ALA A 2 -26.25 5.12 16.87
N ASN A 3 -26.36 4.54 18.06
CA ASN A 3 -25.38 4.71 19.14
C ASN A 3 -23.93 4.38 18.69
N TYR A 4 -23.72 3.32 17.91
CA TYR A 4 -22.40 2.97 17.42
C TYR A 4 -21.83 4.04 16.49
N ARG A 5 -22.63 4.55 15.55
CA ARG A 5 -22.21 5.61 14.63
C ARG A 5 -21.97 6.95 15.33
N GLU A 6 -22.82 7.31 16.26
CA GLU A 6 -22.80 8.63 16.91
C GLU A 6 -21.74 8.76 18.01
N ASN A 7 -21.49 7.67 18.75
CA ASN A 7 -20.54 7.71 19.87
C ASN A 7 -19.16 7.11 19.53
N TYR A 8 -19.11 5.99 18.81
CA TYR A 8 -17.85 5.31 18.55
C TYR A 8 -17.23 5.70 17.22
N LEU A 9 -18.00 5.81 16.15
CA LEU A 9 -17.47 6.11 14.84
C LEU A 9 -17.35 7.61 14.55
N LYS A 10 -18.09 8.45 15.25
CA LYS A 10 -18.12 9.90 14.99
C LYS A 10 -16.77 10.61 15.08
N PRO A 11 -15.90 10.34 16.05
CA PRO A 11 -14.56 10.93 16.08
C PRO A 11 -13.73 10.59 14.83
N PHE A 12 -13.83 9.35 14.35
CA PHE A 12 -13.13 8.91 13.12
C PHE A 12 -13.71 9.56 11.86
N GLU A 13 -15.03 9.71 11.78
CA GLU A 13 -15.68 10.45 10.69
C GLU A 13 -15.15 11.89 10.59
N ILE A 14 -15.04 12.57 11.74
CA ILE A 14 -14.52 13.93 11.79
C ILE A 14 -13.06 13.97 11.35
N ALA A 15 -12.24 13.04 11.83
CA ALA A 15 -10.83 12.95 11.44
C ALA A 15 -10.66 12.73 9.93
N VAL A 16 -11.49 11.87 9.32
CA VAL A 16 -11.45 11.59 7.89
C VAL A 16 -11.99 12.77 7.07
N LYS A 17 -13.22 13.20 7.35
CA LYS A 17 -13.90 14.19 6.50
C LYS A 17 -13.41 15.62 6.70
N LYS A 18 -13.02 15.98 7.91
CA LYS A 18 -12.58 17.35 8.25
C LYS A 18 -11.08 17.45 8.47
N GLY A 19 -10.46 16.41 9.03
CA GLY A 19 -9.03 16.39 9.33
C GLY A 19 -8.15 15.88 8.20
N GLY A 20 -8.72 15.26 7.15
CA GLY A 20 -7.94 14.71 6.03
C GLY A 20 -7.05 13.53 6.43
N ALA A 21 -7.45 12.74 7.44
CA ALA A 21 -6.67 11.59 7.88
C ALA A 21 -6.42 10.60 6.75
N ASN A 22 -5.15 10.21 6.56
CA ASN A 22 -4.70 9.29 5.52
C ASN A 22 -4.36 7.88 6.02
N ALA A 23 -4.42 7.65 7.32
CA ALA A 23 -4.24 6.35 7.93
C ALA A 23 -5.18 6.17 9.12
N ILE A 24 -5.68 4.96 9.31
CA ILE A 24 -6.56 4.57 10.42
C ILE A 24 -6.13 3.19 10.91
N MET A 25 -6.17 3.00 12.24
CA MET A 25 -5.98 1.69 12.84
C MET A 25 -7.34 1.02 13.09
N SER A 26 -7.50 -0.24 12.65
CA SER A 26 -8.63 -1.07 13.04
C SER A 26 -8.41 -1.63 14.44
N ALA A 27 -9.50 -1.65 15.25
CA ALA A 27 -9.39 -2.03 16.66
C ALA A 27 -9.13 -3.54 16.85
N PHE A 28 -8.50 -3.87 17.97
CA PHE A 28 -8.27 -5.24 18.42
C PHE A 28 -9.57 -6.00 18.71
N ASN A 29 -10.53 -5.31 19.32
CA ASN A 29 -11.80 -5.88 19.78
C ASN A 29 -12.75 -6.23 18.63
N SER A 30 -13.79 -6.97 18.98
CA SER A 30 -14.87 -7.33 18.08
C SER A 30 -16.07 -6.39 18.21
N VAL A 31 -16.77 -6.19 17.11
CA VAL A 31 -18.03 -5.45 17.03
C VAL A 31 -19.11 -6.39 16.51
N GLY A 32 -20.13 -6.66 17.32
CA GLY A 32 -21.18 -7.60 16.95
C GLY A 32 -20.67 -9.03 16.68
N GLY A 33 -19.65 -9.46 17.44
CA GLY A 33 -19.07 -10.81 17.30
C GLY A 33 -18.07 -10.96 16.14
N VAL A 34 -17.84 -9.91 15.36
CA VAL A 34 -16.85 -9.90 14.28
C VAL A 34 -15.68 -9.00 14.69
N TRP A 35 -14.45 -9.51 14.55
CA TRP A 35 -13.26 -8.66 14.75
C TRP A 35 -13.36 -7.38 13.91
N ALA A 36 -13.07 -6.23 14.52
CA ALA A 36 -13.22 -4.92 13.86
C ALA A 36 -12.43 -4.83 12.55
N GLY A 37 -11.24 -5.44 12.49
CA GLY A 37 -10.44 -5.53 11.29
C GLY A 37 -11.05 -6.41 10.19
N ALA A 38 -11.96 -7.34 10.52
CA ALA A 38 -12.69 -8.17 9.57
C ALA A 38 -14.12 -7.65 9.30
N ASN A 39 -14.47 -6.50 9.83
CA ASN A 39 -15.81 -5.93 9.65
C ASN A 39 -15.90 -5.13 8.34
N TYR A 40 -16.35 -5.81 7.28
CA TYR A 40 -16.52 -5.21 5.95
C TYR A 40 -17.44 -3.98 5.97
N ALA A 41 -18.55 -4.05 6.71
CA ALA A 41 -19.49 -2.93 6.80
C ALA A 41 -18.83 -1.68 7.39
N GLN A 42 -17.97 -1.85 8.41
CA GLN A 42 -17.25 -0.75 9.02
C GLN A 42 -16.14 -0.21 8.10
N ASN A 43 -15.25 -1.10 7.61
CA ASN A 43 -14.03 -0.68 6.95
C ASN A 43 -14.23 -0.32 5.47
N VAL A 44 -15.18 -0.96 4.80
CA VAL A 44 -15.44 -0.69 3.38
C VAL A 44 -16.67 0.18 3.21
N GLN A 45 -17.85 -0.24 3.72
CA GLN A 45 -19.07 0.50 3.45
C GLN A 45 -19.08 1.86 4.13
N ILE A 46 -18.79 1.93 5.42
CA ILE A 46 -18.82 3.20 6.16
C ILE A 46 -17.55 4.00 5.86
N LEU A 47 -16.37 3.46 6.18
CA LEU A 47 -15.13 4.22 6.10
C LEU A 47 -14.79 4.64 4.67
N ARG A 48 -14.77 3.68 3.72
CA ARG A 48 -14.33 3.98 2.36
C ARG A 48 -15.45 4.55 1.48
N ASN A 49 -16.64 3.96 1.51
CA ASN A 49 -17.71 4.36 0.60
C ASN A 49 -18.49 5.58 1.10
N GLU A 50 -18.92 5.61 2.37
CA GLU A 50 -19.69 6.74 2.90
C GLU A 50 -18.81 7.95 3.22
N TRP A 51 -17.62 7.72 3.82
CA TRP A 51 -16.76 8.83 4.23
C TRP A 51 -15.71 9.21 3.19
N GLY A 52 -15.54 8.40 2.14
CA GLY A 52 -14.57 8.67 1.06
C GLY A 52 -13.11 8.44 1.43
N PHE A 53 -12.83 7.65 2.47
CA PHE A 53 -11.47 7.37 2.90
C PHE A 53 -10.69 6.56 1.86
N ARG A 54 -9.54 7.04 1.48
CA ARG A 54 -8.66 6.45 0.46
C ARG A 54 -7.34 5.89 1.00
N GLY A 55 -7.04 6.22 2.25
CA GLY A 55 -5.78 5.88 2.89
C GLY A 55 -5.67 4.45 3.37
N THR A 56 -4.63 4.19 4.13
CA THR A 56 -4.28 2.86 4.66
C THR A 56 -5.05 2.55 5.94
N VAL A 57 -5.58 1.34 6.04
CA VAL A 57 -6.06 0.74 7.29
C VAL A 57 -5.00 -0.25 7.78
N ILE A 58 -4.45 0.00 8.95
CA ILE A 58 -3.52 -0.90 9.64
C ILE A 58 -4.24 -1.61 10.80
N THR A 59 -3.89 -2.86 11.08
CA THR A 59 -4.44 -3.57 12.25
C THR A 59 -3.86 -3.02 13.55
N ASP A 60 -4.49 -3.35 14.67
CA ASP A 60 -3.84 -3.33 15.97
C ASP A 60 -2.76 -4.41 16.05
N TRP A 61 -2.02 -4.45 17.16
CA TRP A 61 -0.98 -5.44 17.39
C TRP A 61 -1.57 -6.85 17.41
N SER A 62 -1.11 -7.70 16.49
CA SER A 62 -1.49 -9.11 16.48
C SER A 62 -0.63 -9.88 17.48
N ASP A 63 -1.29 -10.53 18.43
CA ASP A 63 -0.67 -11.30 19.52
C ASP A 63 -0.54 -12.80 19.21
N GLY A 64 -0.91 -13.20 18.02
CA GLY A 64 -0.87 -14.59 17.62
C GLY A 64 -2.05 -15.44 18.12
N SER A 65 -3.02 -14.84 18.80
CA SER A 65 -4.21 -15.56 19.33
C SER A 65 -5.13 -16.14 18.25
N GLY A 66 -4.89 -15.80 16.98
CA GLY A 66 -5.71 -16.22 15.85
C GLY A 66 -7.01 -15.42 15.67
N ASN A 67 -7.27 -14.45 16.55
CA ASN A 67 -8.44 -13.57 16.45
C ASN A 67 -8.38 -12.69 15.20
N MET A 68 -7.19 -12.25 14.82
CA MET A 68 -6.95 -11.41 13.65
C MET A 68 -6.64 -12.24 12.41
N ASN A 69 -7.65 -12.83 11.81
CA ASN A 69 -7.48 -13.66 10.61
C ASN A 69 -7.14 -12.81 9.38
N CYS A 70 -5.98 -13.06 8.75
CA CYS A 70 -5.49 -12.27 7.62
C CYS A 70 -6.38 -12.38 6.38
N GLN A 71 -6.99 -13.55 6.10
CA GLN A 71 -7.90 -13.73 4.97
C GLN A 71 -9.15 -12.87 5.13
N MET A 72 -9.71 -12.84 6.34
CA MET A 72 -10.88 -12.02 6.64
C MET A 72 -10.53 -10.53 6.64
N GLY A 73 -9.41 -10.16 7.25
CA GLY A 73 -8.96 -8.77 7.33
C GLY A 73 -8.72 -8.14 5.96
N ILE A 74 -7.97 -8.80 5.07
CA ILE A 74 -7.69 -8.26 3.73
C ILE A 74 -8.98 -8.09 2.91
N ARG A 75 -9.92 -9.03 3.00
CA ARG A 75 -11.21 -8.97 2.32
C ARG A 75 -12.13 -7.89 2.89
N ALA A 76 -11.94 -7.56 4.16
CA ALA A 76 -12.67 -6.50 4.85
C ALA A 76 -12.00 -5.13 4.79
N GLY A 77 -10.93 -4.96 4.00
CA GLY A 77 -10.32 -3.68 3.72
C GLY A 77 -9.23 -3.24 4.68
N ASN A 78 -8.65 -4.16 5.49
CA ASN A 78 -7.34 -3.92 6.10
C ASN A 78 -6.25 -4.04 5.05
N ASP A 79 -5.28 -3.15 5.10
CA ASP A 79 -4.21 -3.06 4.13
C ASP A 79 -2.87 -3.55 4.70
N MET A 80 -2.65 -3.35 5.99
CA MET A 80 -1.38 -3.66 6.67
C MET A 80 -1.61 -4.33 8.02
N TRP A 81 -0.63 -5.13 8.46
CA TRP A 81 -0.57 -5.76 9.78
C TRP A 81 0.53 -5.13 10.61
N LEU A 82 0.22 -4.75 11.86
CA LEU A 82 1.17 -4.06 12.73
C LEU A 82 2.31 -4.98 13.20
N ASN A 83 2.03 -6.27 13.40
CA ASN A 83 3.05 -7.26 13.73
C ASN A 83 3.17 -8.31 12.63
N PRO A 84 4.14 -8.21 11.71
CA PRO A 84 4.31 -9.17 10.62
C PRO A 84 4.90 -10.50 11.06
N ASN A 85 5.42 -10.61 12.28
CA ASN A 85 6.22 -11.76 12.74
C ASN A 85 5.48 -12.73 13.66
N ASP A 86 4.20 -12.53 13.93
CA ASP A 86 3.43 -13.36 14.86
C ASP A 86 3.03 -14.75 14.31
N GLY A 87 3.37 -15.03 13.06
CA GLY A 87 3.04 -16.29 12.41
C GLY A 87 1.55 -16.46 12.04
N HIS A 88 0.70 -15.51 12.35
CA HIS A 88 -0.75 -15.54 12.07
C HIS A 88 -1.19 -14.50 11.05
N ASN A 89 -0.28 -13.70 10.54
CA ASN A 89 -0.47 -12.50 9.74
C ASN A 89 -0.46 -12.70 8.23
N SER A 90 -0.15 -11.60 7.56
CA SER A 90 -0.06 -11.49 6.11
C SER A 90 0.82 -12.57 5.45
N SER A 91 1.83 -13.11 6.17
CA SER A 91 2.66 -14.23 5.69
C SER A 91 1.88 -15.52 5.42
N LYS A 92 0.70 -15.66 6.02
CA LYS A 92 -0.23 -16.78 5.80
C LYS A 92 -1.38 -16.46 4.84
N LEU A 93 -1.32 -15.32 4.16
CA LEU A 93 -2.33 -14.97 3.17
C LEU A 93 -2.25 -15.96 2.00
N ASP A 94 -3.33 -16.68 1.75
CA ASP A 94 -3.43 -17.59 0.63
C ASP A 94 -3.51 -16.82 -0.69
N MET A 95 -2.39 -16.72 -1.38
CA MET A 95 -2.25 -16.04 -2.67
C MET A 95 -2.68 -16.91 -3.85
N SER A 96 -3.05 -18.17 -3.63
CA SER A 96 -3.68 -18.98 -4.67
C SER A 96 -5.16 -18.62 -4.87
N ASN A 97 -5.77 -17.96 -3.88
CA ASN A 97 -7.15 -17.50 -3.96
C ASN A 97 -7.26 -16.18 -4.72
N PRO A 98 -7.96 -16.13 -5.87
CA PRO A 98 -8.08 -14.91 -6.70
C PRO A 98 -8.67 -13.70 -5.95
N THR A 99 -9.59 -13.93 -5.01
CA THR A 99 -10.19 -12.87 -4.19
C THR A 99 -9.13 -12.22 -3.29
N ASN A 100 -8.25 -13.00 -2.69
CA ASN A 100 -7.17 -12.48 -1.87
C ASN A 100 -6.18 -11.67 -2.71
N VAL A 101 -5.83 -12.15 -3.90
CA VAL A 101 -4.96 -11.43 -4.84
C VAL A 101 -5.59 -10.09 -5.23
N TYR A 102 -6.88 -10.06 -5.53
CA TYR A 102 -7.60 -8.82 -5.85
C TYR A 102 -7.59 -7.85 -4.67
N CYS A 103 -7.91 -8.31 -3.46
CA CYS A 103 -7.90 -7.49 -2.25
C CYS A 103 -6.48 -6.99 -1.91
N ALA A 104 -5.45 -7.81 -2.10
CA ALA A 104 -4.06 -7.41 -1.90
C ALA A 104 -3.62 -6.29 -2.87
N LYS A 105 -4.09 -6.30 -4.12
CA LYS A 105 -3.85 -5.20 -5.07
C LYS A 105 -4.53 -3.90 -4.61
N ILE A 106 -5.73 -3.99 -4.04
CA ILE A 106 -6.42 -2.82 -3.46
C ILE A 106 -5.62 -2.29 -2.26
N ALA A 107 -5.18 -3.17 -1.36
CA ALA A 107 -4.36 -2.81 -0.21
C ALA A 107 -3.07 -2.11 -0.64
N ALA A 108 -2.33 -2.67 -1.60
CA ALA A 108 -1.13 -2.06 -2.16
C ALA A 108 -1.41 -0.65 -2.71
N LYS A 109 -2.51 -0.48 -3.45
CA LYS A 109 -2.93 0.85 -3.94
C LYS A 109 -3.17 1.84 -2.80
N ASN A 110 -3.84 1.41 -1.73
CA ASN A 110 -4.13 2.27 -0.58
C ASN A 110 -2.85 2.68 0.17
N ILE A 111 -1.90 1.76 0.32
CA ILE A 111 -0.58 2.01 0.91
C ILE A 111 0.19 3.04 0.07
N VAL A 112 0.27 2.82 -1.25
CA VAL A 112 0.95 3.75 -2.17
C VAL A 112 0.27 5.13 -2.15
N TYR A 113 -1.06 5.19 -2.12
CA TYR A 113 -1.79 6.46 -1.99
C TYR A 113 -1.42 7.19 -0.70
N THR A 114 -1.40 6.50 0.44
CA THR A 114 -1.01 7.08 1.72
C THR A 114 0.41 7.62 1.66
N PHE A 115 1.37 6.82 1.17
CA PHE A 115 2.76 7.24 1.02
C PHE A 115 2.92 8.46 0.13
N ALA A 116 2.25 8.48 -1.03
CA ALA A 116 2.30 9.60 -1.98
C ALA A 116 1.75 10.93 -1.41
N ASN A 117 0.93 10.86 -0.36
CA ASN A 117 0.36 12.00 0.34
C ASN A 117 1.04 12.28 1.69
N THR A 118 2.25 11.79 1.90
CA THR A 118 3.05 12.07 3.10
C THR A 118 4.12 13.11 2.84
N TYR A 119 4.58 13.73 3.91
CA TYR A 119 5.75 14.63 3.87
C TYR A 119 7.00 13.92 3.35
N ALA A 120 7.20 12.64 3.69
CA ALA A 120 8.34 11.87 3.22
C ALA A 120 8.43 11.82 1.70
N TYR A 121 7.29 11.68 1.01
CA TYR A 121 7.24 11.72 -0.45
C TYR A 121 7.47 13.14 -1.01
N ALA A 122 6.92 14.16 -0.37
CA ALA A 122 7.13 15.56 -0.74
C ALA A 122 8.59 15.98 -0.59
N ASP A 123 9.26 15.51 0.47
CA ASP A 123 10.67 15.73 0.76
C ASP A 123 11.58 15.10 -0.31
N GLN A 124 11.31 13.88 -0.72
CA GLN A 124 12.03 13.21 -1.81
C GLN A 124 11.95 13.99 -3.14
N LYS A 125 10.93 14.80 -3.34
CA LYS A 125 10.80 15.70 -4.50
C LYS A 125 11.49 17.07 -4.31
N GLY A 126 12.21 17.28 -3.22
CA GLY A 126 12.93 18.53 -2.95
C GLY A 126 12.03 19.69 -2.52
N ASN A 127 10.82 19.41 -2.04
CA ASN A 127 9.86 20.43 -1.61
C ASN A 127 9.88 20.74 -0.10
N ALA A 128 10.65 19.99 0.69
CA ALA A 128 10.82 20.26 2.12
C ALA A 128 12.22 20.80 2.40
N LYS A 129 12.28 22.09 2.72
CA LYS A 129 13.55 22.76 3.07
C LYS A 129 14.03 22.51 4.50
N ASP A 130 13.25 21.83 5.34
CA ASP A 130 13.49 21.76 6.79
C ASP A 130 13.23 20.41 7.46
N SER A 131 13.27 19.29 6.75
CA SER A 131 13.28 18.00 7.44
C SER A 131 14.71 17.58 7.73
N ALA A 132 15.17 17.93 8.93
CA ALA A 132 16.39 17.38 9.48
C ALA A 132 16.30 15.85 9.46
N ASP A 133 17.20 15.24 8.71
CA ASP A 133 17.68 13.88 8.90
C ASP A 133 16.69 12.71 8.73
N VAL A 134 16.11 12.56 7.54
CA VAL A 134 15.55 11.26 7.15
C VAL A 134 16.65 10.45 6.46
N THR A 135 17.52 9.84 7.25
CA THR A 135 18.59 8.94 6.80
C THR A 135 18.09 7.73 5.98
N ALA A 136 16.78 7.43 6.04
CA ALA A 136 16.12 6.47 5.17
C ALA A 136 16.11 6.88 3.69
N GLY A 137 16.06 8.18 3.38
CA GLY A 137 16.06 8.69 2.00
C GLY A 137 17.36 8.41 1.24
N ALA A 138 18.49 8.39 1.94
CA ALA A 138 19.80 8.14 1.31
C ALA A 138 19.94 6.70 0.78
N SER A 139 19.31 5.73 1.42
CA SER A 139 19.34 4.32 0.98
C SER A 139 18.47 4.09 -0.25
N VAL A 140 17.29 4.69 -0.29
CA VAL A 140 16.38 4.59 -1.46
C VAL A 140 16.99 5.28 -2.67
N SER A 141 17.69 6.41 -2.48
CA SER A 141 18.33 7.12 -3.59
C SER A 141 19.45 6.31 -4.26
N LYS A 142 20.25 5.56 -3.47
CA LYS A 142 21.29 4.67 -4.02
C LYS A 142 20.70 3.53 -4.83
N VAL A 143 19.66 2.89 -4.32
CA VAL A 143 18.93 1.82 -5.01
C VAL A 143 18.28 2.35 -6.29
N TYR A 144 17.65 3.52 -6.24
CA TYR A 144 17.07 4.18 -7.42
C TYR A 144 18.11 4.41 -8.52
N TRP A 145 19.30 4.95 -8.20
CA TRP A 145 20.35 5.19 -9.18
C TRP A 145 20.95 3.89 -9.76
N ILE A 146 20.94 2.80 -8.99
CA ILE A 146 21.30 1.47 -9.50
C ILE A 146 20.32 1.04 -10.60
N PHE A 147 19.00 1.15 -10.34
CA PHE A 147 17.96 0.81 -11.33
C PHE A 147 18.03 1.71 -12.56
N VAL A 148 18.18 3.02 -12.37
CA VAL A 148 18.36 3.98 -13.48
C VAL A 148 19.61 3.61 -14.32
N GLY A 149 20.70 3.21 -13.68
CA GLY A 149 21.90 2.75 -14.36
C GLY A 149 21.67 1.47 -15.18
N ILE A 150 20.93 0.52 -14.64
CA ILE A 150 20.55 -0.72 -15.33
C ILE A 150 19.66 -0.42 -16.52
N ASP A 151 18.64 0.41 -16.36
CA ASP A 151 17.73 0.79 -17.45
C ASP A 151 18.44 1.53 -18.56
N ALA A 152 19.37 2.44 -18.22
CA ALA A 152 20.20 3.13 -19.20
C ALA A 152 21.11 2.16 -19.98
N PHE A 153 21.69 1.18 -19.29
CA PHE A 153 22.53 0.14 -19.92
C PHE A 153 21.72 -0.70 -20.92
N PHE A 154 20.51 -1.12 -20.54
CA PHE A 154 19.63 -1.86 -21.45
C PHE A 154 19.16 -1.00 -22.63
N ALA A 155 18.83 0.27 -22.41
CA ALA A 155 18.44 1.18 -23.48
C ALA A 155 19.56 1.41 -24.48
N ILE A 156 20.81 1.59 -24.02
CA ILE A 156 21.98 1.72 -24.88
C ILE A 156 22.23 0.40 -25.63
N GLY A 157 22.17 -0.74 -24.95
CA GLY A 157 22.34 -2.06 -25.56
C GLY A 157 21.33 -2.33 -26.67
N LEU A 158 20.06 -2.00 -26.45
CA LEU A 158 18.99 -2.12 -27.45
C LEU A 158 19.21 -1.14 -28.61
N GLY A 159 19.65 0.09 -28.34
CA GLY A 159 19.95 1.08 -29.36
C GLY A 159 21.12 0.62 -30.27
N VAL A 160 22.20 0.10 -29.70
CA VAL A 160 23.33 -0.46 -30.42
C VAL A 160 22.91 -1.69 -31.22
N TRP A 161 22.13 -2.59 -30.62
CA TRP A 161 21.61 -3.77 -31.34
C TRP A 161 20.73 -3.37 -32.53
N ALA A 162 19.80 -2.45 -32.34
CA ALA A 162 18.94 -1.94 -33.41
C ALA A 162 19.76 -1.27 -34.52
N PHE A 163 20.79 -0.49 -34.17
CA PHE A 163 21.70 0.09 -35.15
C PHE A 163 22.38 -0.97 -36.00
N PHE A 164 22.90 -2.04 -35.41
CA PHE A 164 23.53 -3.13 -36.17
C PHE A 164 22.52 -3.95 -37.00
N VAL A 165 21.30 -4.13 -36.52
CA VAL A 165 20.26 -4.89 -37.21
C VAL A 165 19.70 -4.10 -38.40
N PHE A 166 19.41 -2.82 -38.21
CA PHE A 166 18.68 -2.02 -39.19
C PHE A 166 19.59 -1.15 -40.07
N TRP A 167 20.80 -0.80 -39.61
CA TRP A 167 21.72 0.06 -40.35
C TRP A 167 22.97 -0.65 -40.88
N ASN A 168 23.01 -1.99 -40.91
CA ASN A 168 24.14 -2.68 -41.50
C ASN A 168 24.01 -2.71 -43.05
N PRO A 169 24.76 -1.87 -43.79
CA PRO A 169 24.60 -1.75 -45.27
C PRO A 169 25.10 -2.98 -46.04
N LYS A 170 25.59 -4.03 -45.36
CA LYS A 170 26.21 -5.20 -46.01
C LYS A 170 25.27 -6.38 -46.26
N LYS A 171 23.99 -6.29 -45.98
CA LYS A 171 22.98 -7.25 -46.46
C LYS A 171 22.22 -6.68 -47.67
N LYS A 172 22.88 -6.38 -48.77
CA LYS A 172 22.24 -6.47 -50.07
C LYS A 172 22.12 -7.95 -50.37
N ILE A 173 20.90 -8.45 -50.32
CA ILE A 173 20.54 -9.76 -50.86
C ILE A 173 20.93 -9.72 -52.35
N VAL A 174 21.86 -10.57 -52.71
CA VAL A 174 22.14 -10.86 -54.13
C VAL A 174 21.01 -11.76 -54.58
N GLU A 175 20.18 -11.27 -55.51
CA GLU A 175 19.29 -12.11 -56.30
C GLU A 175 20.12 -13.06 -57.17
#